data_68f546a168aa0e6ab6cf28fbf50cd694
#
_entry.id   68f546a168aa0e6ab6cf28fbf50cd694
#
_cell.length_a   1.000
_cell.length_b   1.000
_cell.length_c   1.000
_cell.angle_alpha   90.00
_cell.angle_beta   90.00
_cell.angle_gamma   90.00
#
_symmetry.space_group_name_H-M   'P 1'
#
loop_
_entity.id
_entity.type
_entity.pdbx_description
1 polymer ?
#
loop_
_entity_poly.entity_id
_entity_poly.type
_entity_poly.pdbx_seq_one_letter_code
_entity_poly.pdbx_strand_id
1 'polypeptide(L)'
;MKFVDEATIEVHAGKGGDGIASFRREKFIPRGGPDGGDGGRGGSIHAVADRNINTLVEYRYARIHRARNGGKGQGSDCYGKAAQDITLRVPVGTVISDLTSGEVLADLSADGQTALLAKGGQGGLGNIHFKSSTNRAPRQCTPGEAGESRTLKLELKVLADVGLLGLPNAGKSTFIRSVSAARPKVAGYPFTTLHPNLGVVRVDESRSFVVADIPGLIEGAAEGAGLGHQFLRHLQRTRLLLHLVDLAPLDDGADPLHDARAIVEELRKFDESLYRKPRWLVLNKADLIAPEEREEKARAFLSQYTRAVAAPEKSFIISALTGEGCRALTYAIMEHLQHHARVEPAEAAEDAE
;
A
#
# COMPACT_ATOMS: atom_id res chain seq x y z
N MET A 1 -9.16 -10.90 -6.46
CA MET A 1 -7.80 -10.87 -5.86
C MET A 1 -7.92 -11.18 -4.38
N LYS A 2 -7.06 -12.05 -3.81
CA LYS A 2 -7.05 -12.21 -2.35
C LYS A 2 -6.27 -11.05 -1.74
N PHE A 3 -6.76 -10.45 -0.68
CA PHE A 3 -6.00 -9.50 0.12
C PHE A 3 -4.88 -10.26 0.84
N VAL A 4 -3.64 -9.80 0.69
CA VAL A 4 -2.45 -10.35 1.33
C VAL A 4 -1.73 -9.19 2.02
N ASP A 5 -1.65 -9.29 3.33
CA ASP A 5 -1.10 -8.29 4.25
C ASP A 5 0.34 -8.61 4.67
N GLU A 6 0.77 -9.87 4.48
CA GLU A 6 2.13 -10.31 4.76
C GLU A 6 2.69 -11.12 3.60
N ALA A 7 3.94 -10.89 3.27
CA ALA A 7 4.67 -11.67 2.29
C ALA A 7 6.14 -11.80 2.70
N THR A 8 6.74 -12.93 2.36
CA THR A 8 8.19 -13.14 2.52
C THR A 8 8.81 -13.22 1.15
N ILE A 9 9.87 -12.43 0.93
CA ILE A 9 10.62 -12.39 -0.32
C ILE A 9 12.12 -12.54 -0.07
N GLU A 10 12.81 -13.06 -1.07
CA GLU A 10 14.28 -13.10 -1.14
C GLU A 10 14.75 -12.07 -2.17
N VAL A 11 15.66 -11.21 -1.76
CA VAL A 11 16.27 -10.21 -2.63
C VAL A 11 17.76 -10.51 -2.78
N HIS A 12 18.23 -10.57 -4.03
CA HIS A 12 19.62 -10.80 -4.36
C HIS A 12 20.09 -9.67 -5.27
N ALA A 13 20.90 -8.77 -4.75
CA ALA A 13 21.54 -7.72 -5.53
C ALA A 13 22.63 -8.32 -6.44
N GLY A 14 22.92 -7.65 -7.52
CA GLY A 14 23.90 -8.10 -8.50
C GLY A 14 25.33 -8.00 -7.97
N LYS A 15 26.18 -8.98 -8.31
CA LYS A 15 27.65 -8.90 -8.11
C LYS A 15 28.21 -7.81 -9.02
N GLY A 16 29.23 -7.07 -8.58
CA GLY A 16 30.04 -6.23 -9.45
C GLY A 16 30.79 -7.04 -10.51
N GLY A 17 30.98 -6.47 -11.68
CA GLY A 17 31.83 -7.07 -12.73
C GLY A 17 33.28 -7.12 -12.29
N ASP A 18 34.03 -8.10 -12.76
CA ASP A 18 35.46 -8.17 -12.47
C ASP A 18 36.24 -7.15 -13.32
N GLY A 19 37.27 -6.53 -12.76
CA GLY A 19 38.23 -5.77 -13.50
C GLY A 19 39.08 -6.66 -14.40
N ILE A 20 39.77 -6.10 -15.36
CA ILE A 20 40.61 -6.87 -16.28
C ILE A 20 42.09 -6.41 -16.24
N ALA A 21 43.00 -7.34 -16.42
CA ALA A 21 44.40 -7.04 -16.65
C ALA A 21 44.69 -7.16 -18.15
N SER A 22 44.72 -6.05 -18.85
CA SER A 22 45.10 -5.99 -20.28
C SER A 22 46.21 -4.96 -20.50
N PHE A 23 46.83 -5.07 -21.67
CA PHE A 23 47.96 -4.22 -22.06
C PHE A 23 47.72 -3.71 -23.48
N ARG A 24 47.96 -2.43 -23.69
CA ARG A 24 47.83 -1.77 -24.99
C ARG A 24 48.72 -2.45 -26.03
N ARG A 25 48.15 -2.87 -27.14
CA ARG A 25 48.85 -3.48 -28.26
C ARG A 25 48.43 -2.78 -29.54
N GLU A 26 49.35 -2.00 -30.12
CA GLU A 26 49.15 -1.30 -31.39
C GLU A 26 50.32 -1.52 -32.33
N LYS A 27 50.13 -1.28 -33.63
CA LYS A 27 51.07 -1.56 -34.71
C LYS A 27 52.44 -0.96 -34.48
N PHE A 28 52.77 -0.06 -33.79
CA PHE A 28 54.10 0.51 -33.52
C PHE A 28 54.42 0.64 -32.02
N ILE A 29 53.58 0.02 -31.16
CA ILE A 29 53.74 0.03 -29.69
C ILE A 29 53.82 -1.41 -29.18
N PRO A 30 54.95 -2.11 -29.29
CA PRO A 30 55.08 -3.52 -28.91
C PRO A 30 55.03 -3.74 -27.38
N ARG A 31 55.30 -2.69 -26.59
CA ARG A 31 55.27 -2.72 -25.10
C ARG A 31 54.39 -1.60 -24.57
N GLY A 32 53.10 -1.67 -24.88
CA GLY A 32 52.12 -0.74 -24.31
C GLY A 32 51.95 -0.90 -22.80
N GLY A 33 51.54 0.18 -22.15
CA GLY A 33 51.26 0.16 -20.71
C GLY A 33 49.98 -0.63 -20.36
N PRO A 34 49.64 -0.76 -19.06
CA PRO A 34 48.39 -1.37 -18.64
C PRO A 34 47.22 -0.51 -19.16
N ASP A 35 46.19 -1.17 -19.66
CA ASP A 35 44.99 -0.56 -20.26
C ASP A 35 43.71 -1.31 -19.88
N GLY A 36 43.73 -2.10 -18.83
CA GLY A 36 42.56 -2.84 -18.36
C GLY A 36 41.60 -1.94 -17.59
N GLY A 37 40.36 -1.89 -18.08
CA GLY A 37 39.28 -1.14 -17.45
C GLY A 37 38.66 -1.84 -16.25
N ASP A 38 37.88 -1.11 -15.48
CA ASP A 38 37.19 -1.58 -14.29
C ASP A 38 35.92 -2.35 -14.65
N GLY A 39 35.47 -3.22 -13.75
CA GLY A 39 34.15 -3.84 -13.81
C GLY A 39 33.01 -2.85 -13.53
N GLY A 40 31.85 -3.10 -14.09
CA GLY A 40 30.65 -2.34 -13.83
C GLY A 40 30.02 -2.68 -12.48
N ARG A 41 29.29 -1.75 -11.89
CA ARG A 41 28.51 -1.98 -10.65
C ARG A 41 27.40 -3.00 -10.89
N GLY A 42 27.15 -3.91 -9.94
CA GLY A 42 25.95 -4.75 -9.86
C GLY A 42 24.70 -3.93 -9.61
N GLY A 43 23.55 -4.42 -10.05
CA GLY A 43 22.26 -3.77 -9.81
C GLY A 43 21.84 -3.87 -8.34
N SER A 44 21.31 -2.79 -7.78
CA SER A 44 20.70 -2.74 -6.46
C SER A 44 19.20 -3.05 -6.54
N ILE A 45 18.58 -3.35 -5.41
CA ILE A 45 17.14 -3.57 -5.31
C ILE A 45 16.58 -2.53 -4.34
N HIS A 46 15.59 -1.78 -4.81
CA HIS A 46 14.88 -0.76 -4.07
C HIS A 46 13.40 -1.14 -3.91
N ALA A 47 12.77 -0.70 -2.85
CA ALA A 47 11.32 -0.64 -2.74
C ALA A 47 10.84 0.79 -2.99
N VAL A 48 9.64 0.93 -3.55
CA VAL A 48 8.94 2.21 -3.67
C VAL A 48 7.49 2.02 -3.24
N ALA A 49 7.00 2.91 -2.40
CA ALA A 49 5.60 2.96 -2.02
C ALA A 49 4.74 3.48 -3.18
N ASP A 50 3.64 2.81 -3.46
CA ASP A 50 2.72 3.18 -4.52
C ASP A 50 1.28 3.11 -4.01
N ARG A 51 0.59 4.25 -4.02
CA ARG A 51 -0.79 4.39 -3.56
C ARG A 51 -1.81 3.60 -4.40
N ASN A 52 -1.47 3.23 -5.63
CA ASN A 52 -2.37 2.47 -6.51
C ASN A 52 -2.34 0.96 -6.22
N ILE A 53 -1.42 0.52 -5.37
CA ILE A 53 -1.28 -0.86 -4.92
C ILE A 53 -1.78 -0.96 -3.49
N ASN A 54 -2.70 -1.91 -3.22
CA ASN A 54 -3.34 -2.07 -1.92
C ASN A 54 -3.19 -3.47 -1.32
N THR A 55 -2.32 -4.31 -1.90
CA THR A 55 -2.12 -5.68 -1.45
C THR A 55 -0.73 -6.17 -1.83
N LEU A 56 -0.17 -7.05 -1.01
CA LEU A 56 1.11 -7.71 -1.26
C LEU A 56 0.96 -9.05 -2.04
N VAL A 57 -0.19 -9.24 -2.73
CA VAL A 57 -0.51 -10.51 -3.39
C VAL A 57 0.53 -10.94 -4.43
N GLU A 58 1.13 -10.01 -5.15
CA GLU A 58 2.17 -10.29 -6.16
C GLU A 58 3.40 -10.95 -5.53
N TYR A 59 3.80 -10.50 -4.35
CA TYR A 59 4.95 -11.00 -3.61
C TYR A 59 4.73 -12.40 -2.99
N ARG A 60 3.48 -12.84 -2.90
CA ARG A 60 3.17 -14.22 -2.52
C ARG A 60 3.53 -15.22 -3.62
N TYR A 61 3.46 -14.80 -4.87
CA TYR A 61 3.79 -15.61 -6.04
C TYR A 61 5.22 -15.39 -6.52
N ALA A 62 5.62 -14.13 -6.69
CA ALA A 62 6.99 -13.75 -7.05
C ALA A 62 7.81 -13.53 -5.77
N ARG A 63 8.41 -14.60 -5.24
CA ARG A 63 9.14 -14.55 -3.97
C ARG A 63 10.62 -14.20 -4.12
N ILE A 64 11.21 -14.39 -5.29
CA ILE A 64 12.65 -14.23 -5.51
C ILE A 64 12.88 -13.12 -6.51
N HIS A 65 13.63 -12.11 -6.10
CA HIS A 65 14.00 -10.97 -6.92
C HIS A 65 15.51 -10.89 -7.05
N ARG A 66 16.03 -10.96 -8.29
CA ARG A 66 17.47 -10.97 -8.58
C ARG A 66 17.83 -9.85 -9.53
N ALA A 67 18.70 -8.94 -9.08
CA ALA A 67 19.28 -7.93 -9.94
C ALA A 67 20.42 -8.52 -10.78
N ARG A 68 20.70 -7.89 -11.90
CA ARG A 68 21.75 -8.33 -12.81
C ARG A 68 23.13 -7.98 -12.26
N ASN A 69 24.12 -8.80 -12.61
CA ASN A 69 25.52 -8.52 -12.32
C ASN A 69 26.04 -7.41 -13.22
N GLY A 70 27.05 -6.69 -12.76
CA GLY A 70 27.82 -5.75 -13.55
C GLY A 70 28.64 -6.44 -14.66
N GLY A 71 28.86 -5.75 -15.74
CA GLY A 71 29.70 -6.22 -16.85
C GLY A 71 31.17 -6.25 -16.44
N LYS A 72 31.96 -7.19 -17.01
CA LYS A 72 33.42 -7.20 -16.84
C LYS A 72 34.04 -5.99 -17.50
N GLY A 73 35.15 -5.50 -16.95
CA GLY A 73 36.03 -4.54 -17.63
C GLY A 73 36.59 -5.09 -18.94
N GLN A 74 36.94 -4.21 -19.85
CA GLN A 74 37.52 -4.55 -21.15
C GLN A 74 38.89 -3.84 -21.33
N GLY A 75 39.60 -4.24 -22.35
CA GLY A 75 40.84 -3.56 -22.75
C GLY A 75 40.59 -2.13 -23.24
N SER A 76 41.67 -1.39 -23.46
CA SER A 76 41.61 0.01 -23.90
C SER A 76 40.89 0.95 -22.91
N ASP A 77 41.06 0.70 -21.61
CA ASP A 77 40.45 1.46 -20.50
C ASP A 77 38.92 1.53 -20.58
N CYS A 78 38.27 0.49 -21.14
CA CYS A 78 36.84 0.44 -21.24
C CYS A 78 36.21 -0.21 -19.98
N TYR A 79 35.37 0.55 -19.29
CA TYR A 79 34.66 0.09 -18.12
C TYR A 79 33.55 -0.92 -18.46
N GLY A 80 33.33 -1.86 -17.56
CA GLY A 80 32.19 -2.76 -17.65
C GLY A 80 30.86 -2.00 -17.50
N LYS A 81 29.84 -2.42 -18.23
CA LYS A 81 28.51 -1.80 -18.12
C LYS A 81 27.92 -2.01 -16.72
N ALA A 82 27.51 -0.93 -16.05
CA ALA A 82 26.75 -1.01 -14.82
C ALA A 82 25.40 -1.68 -15.05
N ALA A 83 24.98 -2.53 -14.13
CA ALA A 83 23.66 -3.15 -14.16
C ALA A 83 22.58 -2.15 -13.73
N GLN A 84 21.39 -2.33 -14.28
CA GLN A 84 20.21 -1.56 -13.88
C GLN A 84 19.70 -2.05 -12.53
N ASP A 85 19.22 -1.10 -11.71
CA ASP A 85 18.59 -1.39 -10.45
C ASP A 85 17.15 -1.91 -10.68
N ILE A 86 16.66 -2.71 -9.73
CA ILE A 86 15.27 -3.20 -9.71
C ILE A 86 14.51 -2.39 -8.67
N THR A 87 13.31 -1.95 -9.03
CA THR A 87 12.39 -1.29 -8.11
C THR A 87 11.17 -2.16 -7.88
N LEU A 88 10.94 -2.53 -6.62
CA LEU A 88 9.78 -3.28 -6.16
C LEU A 88 8.72 -2.29 -5.71
N ARG A 89 7.54 -2.33 -6.32
CA ARG A 89 6.42 -1.45 -5.96
C ARG A 89 5.58 -2.11 -4.86
N VAL A 90 5.48 -1.47 -3.72
CA VAL A 90 4.72 -1.97 -2.56
C VAL A 90 3.63 -0.97 -2.16
N PRO A 91 2.55 -1.40 -1.49
CA PRO A 91 1.54 -0.50 -0.97
C PRO A 91 2.11 0.53 0.00
N VAL A 92 1.52 1.73 0.05
CA VAL A 92 1.79 2.71 1.12
C VAL A 92 1.43 2.10 2.48
N GLY A 93 2.28 2.31 3.48
CA GLY A 93 2.15 1.71 4.82
C GLY A 93 2.75 0.32 4.93
N THR A 94 3.59 -0.10 3.98
CA THR A 94 4.34 -1.34 4.06
C THR A 94 5.58 -1.17 4.93
N VAL A 95 5.70 -2.02 5.95
CA VAL A 95 6.92 -2.16 6.76
C VAL A 95 7.73 -3.33 6.22
N ILE A 96 9.02 -3.10 6.04
CA ILE A 96 9.96 -4.07 5.51
C ILE A 96 10.99 -4.37 6.60
N SER A 97 11.07 -5.62 7.02
CA SER A 97 12.03 -6.10 8.01
C SER A 97 12.87 -7.26 7.47
N ASP A 98 14.11 -7.34 7.92
CA ASP A 98 14.98 -8.47 7.62
C ASP A 98 14.63 -9.62 8.57
N LEU A 99 14.27 -10.78 8.02
CA LEU A 99 13.91 -11.97 8.80
C LEU A 99 15.10 -12.54 9.58
N THR A 100 16.33 -12.29 9.14
CA THR A 100 17.54 -12.86 9.75
C THR A 100 17.98 -12.04 10.97
N SER A 101 17.98 -10.71 10.85
CA SER A 101 18.38 -9.80 11.93
C SER A 101 17.21 -9.31 12.78
N GLY A 102 15.97 -9.38 12.27
CA GLY A 102 14.79 -8.77 12.90
C GLY A 102 14.75 -7.24 12.77
N GLU A 103 15.70 -6.63 12.07
CA GLU A 103 15.81 -5.20 11.90
C GLU A 103 14.74 -4.68 10.93
N VAL A 104 14.10 -3.56 11.28
CA VAL A 104 13.20 -2.83 10.38
C VAL A 104 14.05 -1.98 9.44
N LEU A 105 14.08 -2.35 8.16
CA LEU A 105 14.84 -1.64 7.13
C LEU A 105 14.11 -0.38 6.64
N ALA A 106 12.79 -0.43 6.57
CA ALA A 106 11.99 0.70 6.11
C ALA A 106 10.54 0.62 6.62
N ASP A 107 9.95 1.80 6.85
CA ASP A 107 8.50 2.01 7.01
C ASP A 107 8.07 2.99 5.91
N LEU A 108 7.42 2.48 4.88
CA LEU A 108 7.05 3.22 3.67
C LEU A 108 5.65 3.83 3.85
N SER A 109 5.56 4.91 4.61
CA SER A 109 4.31 5.56 5.00
C SER A 109 3.77 6.57 3.97
N ALA A 110 4.60 7.07 3.07
CA ALA A 110 4.23 8.07 2.06
C ALA A 110 4.39 7.54 0.63
N ASP A 111 3.51 8.01 -0.28
CA ASP A 111 3.57 7.66 -1.70
C ASP A 111 4.87 8.16 -2.34
N GLY A 112 5.49 7.32 -3.17
CA GLY A 112 6.76 7.61 -3.80
C GLY A 112 7.98 7.48 -2.87
N GLN A 113 7.79 7.21 -1.58
CA GLN A 113 8.89 6.97 -0.66
C GLN A 113 9.67 5.72 -1.09
N THR A 114 11.00 5.83 -1.12
CA THR A 114 11.90 4.77 -1.57
C THR A 114 12.79 4.27 -0.45
N ALA A 115 13.12 2.98 -0.48
CA ALA A 115 14.09 2.38 0.44
C ALA A 115 15.03 1.42 -0.31
N LEU A 116 16.29 1.38 0.08
CA LEU A 116 17.26 0.41 -0.42
C LEU A 116 17.08 -0.90 0.36
N LEU A 117 16.80 -1.99 -0.35
CA LEU A 117 16.62 -3.33 0.23
C LEU A 117 17.91 -4.16 0.19
N ALA A 118 18.61 -4.09 -0.93
CA ALA A 118 19.88 -4.79 -1.10
C ALA A 118 20.81 -4.00 -2.05
N LYS A 119 22.03 -3.75 -1.61
CA LYS A 119 23.03 -3.00 -2.36
C LYS A 119 23.78 -3.89 -3.33
N GLY A 120 23.90 -3.43 -4.60
CA GLY A 120 24.72 -4.07 -5.61
C GLY A 120 26.21 -3.96 -5.29
N GLY A 121 26.95 -5.02 -5.61
CA GLY A 121 28.40 -5.07 -5.42
C GLY A 121 29.13 -4.06 -6.32
N GLN A 122 30.26 -3.54 -5.83
CA GLN A 122 31.13 -2.65 -6.60
C GLN A 122 31.88 -3.41 -7.67
N GLY A 123 32.16 -2.75 -8.80
CA GLY A 123 33.02 -3.30 -9.84
C GLY A 123 34.47 -3.44 -9.37
N GLY A 124 35.13 -4.51 -9.79
CA GLY A 124 36.55 -4.71 -9.53
C GLY A 124 37.42 -3.76 -10.34
N LEU A 125 38.57 -3.41 -9.83
CA LEU A 125 39.52 -2.49 -10.44
C LEU A 125 40.35 -3.17 -11.52
N GLY A 126 40.51 -2.51 -12.66
CA GLY A 126 41.42 -2.91 -13.74
C GLY A 126 42.90 -2.68 -13.39
N ASN A 127 43.80 -3.27 -14.17
CA ASN A 127 45.24 -3.18 -13.87
C ASN A 127 45.81 -1.77 -14.00
N ILE A 128 45.13 -0.86 -14.63
CA ILE A 128 45.54 0.56 -14.73
C ILE A 128 45.71 1.20 -13.33
N HIS A 129 44.88 0.87 -12.39
CA HIS A 129 44.91 1.41 -11.01
C HIS A 129 46.11 0.95 -10.20
N PHE A 130 46.73 -0.15 -10.58
CA PHE A 130 47.90 -0.73 -9.89
C PHE A 130 49.22 -0.29 -10.46
N LYS A 131 49.22 0.64 -11.45
CA LYS A 131 50.42 1.22 -12.03
C LYS A 131 51.12 2.14 -11.02
N SER A 132 52.39 1.91 -10.80
CA SER A 132 53.22 2.74 -9.91
C SER A 132 54.59 2.98 -10.51
N SER A 133 55.44 3.78 -9.88
CA SER A 133 56.83 4.04 -10.27
C SER A 133 57.68 2.75 -10.30
N THR A 134 57.38 1.84 -9.35
CA THR A 134 58.11 0.57 -9.19
C THR A 134 57.44 -0.57 -10.03
N ASN A 135 56.11 -0.51 -10.23
CA ASN A 135 55.38 -1.50 -11.03
C ASN A 135 54.72 -0.83 -12.24
N ARG A 136 55.45 -0.71 -13.36
CA ARG A 136 54.97 -0.07 -14.59
C ARG A 136 54.07 -0.94 -15.45
N ALA A 137 54.03 -2.26 -15.21
CA ALA A 137 53.25 -3.24 -15.96
C ALA A 137 52.50 -4.22 -15.03
N PRO A 138 51.59 -3.74 -14.16
CA PRO A 138 50.86 -4.59 -13.23
C PRO A 138 49.97 -5.59 -13.98
N ARG A 139 49.99 -6.85 -13.53
CA ARG A 139 49.15 -7.93 -14.05
C ARG A 139 47.96 -8.25 -13.11
N GLN A 140 47.86 -7.52 -12.01
CA GLN A 140 46.79 -7.72 -11.05
C GLN A 140 45.57 -6.90 -11.42
N CYS A 141 44.39 -7.45 -11.19
CA CYS A 141 43.11 -6.80 -11.18
C CYS A 141 42.29 -7.35 -10.00
N THR A 142 41.24 -6.68 -9.59
CA THR A 142 40.40 -7.18 -8.51
C THR A 142 39.10 -7.78 -9.05
N PRO A 143 38.57 -8.83 -8.42
CA PRO A 143 37.21 -9.29 -8.71
C PRO A 143 36.20 -8.24 -8.27
N GLY A 144 35.02 -8.23 -8.88
CA GLY A 144 33.90 -7.44 -8.39
C GLY A 144 33.39 -7.95 -7.03
N GLU A 145 32.89 -7.05 -6.22
CA GLU A 145 32.32 -7.37 -4.92
C GLU A 145 31.00 -8.15 -5.08
N ALA A 146 30.69 -9.01 -4.12
CA ALA A 146 29.39 -9.67 -4.05
C ALA A 146 28.29 -8.65 -3.77
N GLY A 147 27.13 -8.79 -4.38
CA GLY A 147 25.93 -8.05 -4.01
C GLY A 147 25.34 -8.60 -2.69
N GLU A 148 24.58 -7.77 -1.99
CA GLU A 148 23.87 -8.17 -0.79
C GLU A 148 22.74 -9.14 -1.12
N SER A 149 22.49 -10.08 -0.20
CA SER A 149 21.35 -11.00 -0.25
C SER A 149 20.64 -10.99 1.09
N ARG A 150 19.32 -10.80 1.07
CA ARG A 150 18.49 -10.74 2.29
C ARG A 150 17.18 -11.49 2.09
N THR A 151 16.66 -12.02 3.19
CA THR A 151 15.29 -12.54 3.26
C THR A 151 14.44 -11.54 4.03
N LEU A 152 13.46 -10.96 3.36
CA LEU A 152 12.68 -9.85 3.87
C LEU A 152 11.24 -10.27 4.15
N LYS A 153 10.71 -9.79 5.26
CA LYS A 153 9.29 -9.82 5.58
C LYS A 153 8.69 -8.47 5.23
N LEU A 154 7.66 -8.50 4.41
CA LEU A 154 6.82 -7.35 4.07
C LEU A 154 5.54 -7.44 4.90
N GLU A 155 5.21 -6.41 5.64
CA GLU A 155 3.97 -6.30 6.43
C GLU A 155 3.24 -5.02 6.06
N LEU A 156 1.98 -5.15 5.65
CA LEU A 156 1.14 -3.99 5.35
C LEU A 156 0.39 -3.56 6.61
N LYS A 157 0.75 -2.40 7.16
CA LYS A 157 0.13 -1.82 8.36
C LYS A 157 -1.19 -1.08 8.10
N VAL A 158 -1.50 -0.77 6.84
CA VAL A 158 -2.75 -0.09 6.48
C VAL A 158 -3.85 -1.13 6.31
N LEU A 159 -4.88 -1.05 7.16
CA LEU A 159 -5.99 -2.01 7.16
C LEU A 159 -7.01 -1.74 6.05
N ALA A 160 -7.36 -0.48 5.79
CA ALA A 160 -8.35 -0.11 4.79
C ALA A 160 -8.27 1.37 4.42
N ASP A 161 -8.65 1.69 3.18
CA ASP A 161 -8.83 3.06 2.70
C ASP A 161 -10.18 3.62 3.15
N VAL A 162 -11.20 2.74 3.23
CA VAL A 162 -12.59 3.07 3.51
C VAL A 162 -13.11 2.21 4.67
N GLY A 163 -13.64 2.86 5.69
CA GLY A 163 -14.31 2.20 6.82
C GLY A 163 -15.83 2.22 6.67
N LEU A 164 -16.51 1.10 6.95
CA LEU A 164 -17.97 1.03 6.97
C LEU A 164 -18.50 1.21 8.38
N LEU A 165 -19.43 2.15 8.54
CA LEU A 165 -20.22 2.38 9.74
C LEU A 165 -21.66 1.96 9.49
N GLY A 166 -22.36 1.52 10.51
CA GLY A 166 -23.79 1.19 10.41
C GLY A 166 -24.18 0.08 11.37
N LEU A 167 -25.47 -0.01 11.66
CA LEU A 167 -26.05 -1.04 12.53
C LEU A 167 -25.77 -2.47 12.02
N PRO A 168 -25.85 -3.50 12.88
CA PRO A 168 -26.03 -4.87 12.43
C PRO A 168 -27.18 -4.93 11.42
N ASN A 169 -27.04 -5.74 10.39
CA ASN A 169 -28.03 -5.89 9.30
C ASN A 169 -28.30 -4.65 8.40
N ALA A 170 -27.59 -3.52 8.58
CA ALA A 170 -27.63 -2.42 7.60
C ALA A 170 -27.09 -2.80 6.21
N GLY A 171 -26.50 -4.01 6.08
CA GLY A 171 -26.04 -4.55 4.82
C GLY A 171 -24.54 -4.33 4.55
N LYS A 172 -23.72 -3.98 5.55
CA LYS A 172 -22.27 -3.76 5.41
C LYS A 172 -21.54 -4.92 4.77
N SER A 173 -21.70 -6.12 5.32
CA SER A 173 -21.05 -7.34 4.79
C SER A 173 -21.60 -7.73 3.41
N THR A 174 -22.86 -7.42 3.11
CA THR A 174 -23.47 -7.63 1.79
C THR A 174 -22.85 -6.66 0.79
N PHE A 175 -22.69 -5.40 1.16
CA PHE A 175 -22.02 -4.38 0.34
C PHE A 175 -20.58 -4.79 0.00
N ILE A 176 -19.78 -5.20 1.00
CA ILE A 176 -18.41 -5.68 0.74
C ILE A 176 -18.41 -6.84 -0.26
N ARG A 177 -19.36 -7.79 -0.13
CA ARG A 177 -19.46 -8.92 -1.05
C ARG A 177 -19.85 -8.51 -2.47
N SER A 178 -20.73 -7.52 -2.62
CA SER A 178 -21.20 -7.07 -3.93
C SER A 178 -20.15 -6.28 -4.72
N VAL A 179 -19.28 -5.54 -4.02
CA VAL A 179 -18.26 -4.69 -4.67
C VAL A 179 -16.86 -5.30 -4.69
N SER A 180 -16.63 -6.35 -3.90
CA SER A 180 -15.31 -6.98 -3.83
C SER A 180 -15.03 -7.88 -5.02
N ALA A 181 -13.84 -7.73 -5.61
CA ALA A 181 -13.37 -8.56 -6.73
C ALA A 181 -13.08 -10.02 -6.33
N ALA A 182 -13.02 -10.32 -5.02
CA ALA A 182 -12.85 -11.66 -4.48
C ALA A 182 -13.70 -11.82 -3.21
N ARG A 183 -13.91 -13.07 -2.76
CA ARG A 183 -14.57 -13.31 -1.47
C ARG A 183 -13.84 -12.53 -0.36
N PRO A 184 -14.57 -11.71 0.44
CA PRO A 184 -14.00 -10.99 1.55
C PRO A 184 -13.23 -11.94 2.48
N LYS A 185 -12.08 -11.50 2.96
CA LYS A 185 -11.29 -12.25 3.93
C LYS A 185 -11.70 -11.78 5.33
N VAL A 186 -12.05 -12.73 6.17
CA VAL A 186 -12.09 -12.48 7.62
C VAL A 186 -10.63 -12.46 8.07
N ALA A 187 -10.12 -11.31 8.43
CA ALA A 187 -8.74 -11.16 8.85
C ALA A 187 -8.63 -11.43 10.36
N GLY A 188 -7.86 -12.48 10.71
CA GLY A 188 -7.54 -12.81 12.09
C GLY A 188 -6.31 -12.04 12.54
N TYR A 189 -6.46 -10.78 12.94
CA TYR A 189 -5.36 -10.04 13.54
C TYR A 189 -5.18 -10.44 15.00
N PRO A 190 -3.95 -10.69 15.47
CA PRO A 190 -3.67 -11.16 16.82
C PRO A 190 -4.19 -10.22 17.93
N PHE A 191 -4.50 -8.98 17.55
CA PHE A 191 -4.96 -7.91 18.46
C PHE A 191 -6.45 -7.60 18.35
N THR A 192 -7.23 -8.37 17.56
CA THR A 192 -8.68 -8.19 17.41
C THR A 192 -9.42 -9.43 17.92
N THR A 193 -10.37 -9.25 18.83
CA THR A 193 -11.34 -10.33 19.19
C THR A 193 -12.47 -10.43 18.19
N LEU A 194 -12.75 -9.33 17.46
CA LEU A 194 -13.71 -9.27 16.37
C LEU A 194 -12.92 -9.20 15.07
N HIS A 195 -13.09 -10.18 14.20
CA HIS A 195 -12.38 -10.26 12.93
C HIS A 195 -13.05 -9.35 11.90
N PRO A 196 -12.39 -8.26 11.44
CA PRO A 196 -12.95 -7.40 10.41
C PRO A 196 -13.08 -8.14 9.07
N ASN A 197 -14.17 -7.87 8.36
CA ASN A 197 -14.31 -8.31 6.98
C ASN A 197 -13.63 -7.28 6.06
N LEU A 198 -12.58 -7.70 5.39
CA LEU A 198 -11.86 -6.87 4.42
C LEU A 198 -12.25 -7.27 3.00
N GLY A 199 -12.55 -6.28 2.16
CA GLY A 199 -12.82 -6.46 0.74
C GLY A 199 -11.94 -5.56 -0.11
N VAL A 200 -11.30 -6.14 -1.13
CA VAL A 200 -10.59 -5.36 -2.16
C VAL A 200 -11.57 -5.03 -3.27
N VAL A 201 -11.85 -3.76 -3.44
CA VAL A 201 -12.70 -3.22 -4.50
C VAL A 201 -11.83 -2.81 -5.66
N ARG A 202 -12.01 -3.48 -6.80
CA ARG A 202 -11.31 -3.13 -8.03
C ARG A 202 -12.23 -2.28 -8.90
N VAL A 203 -11.84 -1.04 -9.15
CA VAL A 203 -12.61 -0.10 -9.97
C VAL A 203 -12.28 -0.30 -11.45
N ASP A 204 -10.99 -0.47 -11.75
CA ASP A 204 -10.47 -0.78 -13.09
C ASP A 204 -9.18 -1.63 -13.02
N GLU A 205 -8.45 -1.76 -14.13
CA GLU A 205 -7.24 -2.59 -14.21
C GLU A 205 -6.10 -2.10 -13.31
N SER A 206 -6.03 -0.79 -13.08
CA SER A 206 -4.92 -0.13 -12.39
C SER A 206 -5.30 0.43 -11.01
N ARG A 207 -6.61 0.54 -10.69
CA ARG A 207 -7.09 1.22 -9.50
C ARG A 207 -7.95 0.29 -8.64
N SER A 208 -7.57 0.18 -7.38
CA SER A 208 -8.31 -0.56 -6.36
C SER A 208 -8.19 0.13 -5.01
N PHE A 209 -9.12 -0.14 -4.10
CA PHE A 209 -9.07 0.31 -2.72
C PHE A 209 -9.58 -0.79 -1.78
N VAL A 210 -9.26 -0.68 -0.51
CA VAL A 210 -9.66 -1.65 0.51
C VAL A 210 -10.78 -1.06 1.35
N VAL A 211 -11.86 -1.85 1.52
CA VAL A 211 -12.98 -1.54 2.41
C VAL A 211 -12.94 -2.47 3.62
N ALA A 212 -13.10 -1.92 4.81
CA ALA A 212 -13.21 -2.69 6.05
C ALA A 212 -14.59 -2.52 6.68
N ASP A 213 -15.22 -3.64 7.06
CA ASP A 213 -16.37 -3.63 7.96
C ASP A 213 -15.87 -3.42 9.40
N ILE A 214 -16.43 -2.45 10.09
CA ILE A 214 -16.12 -2.11 11.47
C ILE A 214 -17.14 -2.81 12.40
N PRO A 215 -16.87 -4.04 12.86
CA PRO A 215 -17.75 -4.68 13.81
C PRO A 215 -17.59 -4.05 15.20
N GLY A 216 -18.68 -3.88 15.93
CA GLY A 216 -18.64 -3.58 17.37
C GLY A 216 -18.69 -2.12 17.78
N LEU A 217 -19.12 -1.18 16.90
CA LEU A 217 -19.42 0.20 17.31
C LEU A 217 -20.78 0.37 18.02
N ILE A 218 -21.56 -0.69 18.25
CA ILE A 218 -22.98 -0.53 18.61
C ILE A 218 -23.41 -1.12 19.94
N GLU A 219 -22.61 -1.90 20.64
CA GLU A 219 -23.02 -2.40 21.97
C GLU A 219 -21.83 -2.45 22.93
N GLY A 220 -21.74 -1.47 23.83
CA GLY A 220 -20.92 -1.54 25.02
C GLY A 220 -19.42 -1.29 24.82
N ALA A 221 -18.97 -0.76 23.69
CA ALA A 221 -17.54 -0.45 23.47
C ALA A 221 -17.01 0.65 24.42
N ALA A 222 -17.89 1.49 25.00
CA ALA A 222 -17.56 2.49 26.00
C ALA A 222 -17.39 1.91 27.41
N GLU A 223 -17.86 0.70 27.69
CA GLU A 223 -17.86 0.08 29.02
C GLU A 223 -16.71 -0.92 29.27
N GLY A 224 -15.52 -0.62 28.84
CA GLY A 224 -14.33 -1.13 29.54
C GLY A 224 -13.77 -2.50 29.10
N ALA A 225 -14.19 -3.13 28.04
CA ALA A 225 -13.48 -4.28 27.49
C ALA A 225 -12.41 -3.81 26.49
N GLY A 226 -11.17 -3.70 26.92
CA GLY A 226 -9.97 -3.15 26.26
C GLY A 226 -9.62 -3.52 24.81
N LEU A 227 -10.58 -3.87 23.99
CA LEU A 227 -10.46 -4.40 22.64
C LEU A 227 -10.68 -3.37 21.53
N GLY A 228 -11.42 -2.30 21.83
CA GLY A 228 -11.72 -1.23 20.88
C GLY A 228 -10.49 -0.39 20.49
N HIS A 229 -9.62 -0.07 21.44
CA HIS A 229 -8.56 0.91 21.27
C HIS A 229 -7.48 0.54 20.23
N GLN A 230 -7.10 -0.73 20.10
CA GLN A 230 -6.07 -1.11 19.11
C GLN A 230 -6.64 -1.19 17.70
N PHE A 231 -7.84 -1.72 17.54
CA PHE A 231 -8.53 -1.79 16.26
C PHE A 231 -8.87 -0.40 15.72
N LEU A 232 -9.26 0.51 16.59
CA LEU A 232 -9.64 1.87 16.24
C LEU A 232 -8.44 2.75 15.87
N ARG A 233 -7.24 2.47 16.38
CA ARG A 233 -6.00 3.07 15.83
C ARG A 233 -5.80 2.73 14.35
N HIS A 234 -6.24 1.57 13.92
CA HIS A 234 -6.15 1.19 12.50
C HIS A 234 -7.22 1.89 11.66
N LEU A 235 -8.37 2.20 12.24
CA LEU A 235 -9.41 3.02 11.60
C LEU A 235 -9.04 4.49 11.51
N GLN A 236 -8.21 5.00 12.42
CA GLN A 236 -7.61 6.33 12.28
C GLN A 236 -6.85 6.50 10.96
N ARG A 237 -6.43 5.41 10.34
CA ARG A 237 -5.75 5.39 9.03
C ARG A 237 -6.67 5.29 7.83
N THR A 238 -7.98 5.04 8.02
CA THR A 238 -8.95 5.12 6.91
C THR A 238 -9.08 6.58 6.46
N ARG A 239 -9.27 6.79 5.17
CA ARG A 239 -9.38 8.13 4.57
C ARG A 239 -10.82 8.60 4.45
N LEU A 240 -11.75 7.66 4.38
CA LEU A 240 -13.18 7.91 4.19
C LEU A 240 -13.99 6.94 5.04
N LEU A 241 -15.09 7.44 5.59
CA LEU A 241 -16.09 6.63 6.28
C LEU A 241 -17.38 6.59 5.47
N LEU A 242 -17.93 5.39 5.26
CA LEU A 242 -19.26 5.21 4.67
C LEU A 242 -20.24 4.82 5.76
N HIS A 243 -21.20 5.68 6.01
CA HIS A 243 -22.28 5.42 6.95
C HIS A 243 -23.44 4.76 6.23
N LEU A 244 -23.55 3.43 6.34
CA LEU A 244 -24.63 2.65 5.77
C LEU A 244 -25.85 2.69 6.69
N VAL A 245 -26.97 3.12 6.13
CA VAL A 245 -28.25 3.19 6.80
C VAL A 245 -29.27 2.34 6.05
N ASP A 246 -30.02 1.54 6.78
CA ASP A 246 -31.14 0.78 6.25
C ASP A 246 -32.35 1.72 6.01
N LEU A 247 -32.70 1.93 4.74
CA LEU A 247 -33.82 2.82 4.35
C LEU A 247 -35.20 2.14 4.47
N ALA A 248 -35.23 0.81 4.59
CA ALA A 248 -36.43 0.00 4.68
C ALA A 248 -36.31 -1.08 5.75
N PRO A 249 -36.21 -0.70 7.05
CA PRO A 249 -36.17 -1.69 8.11
C PRO A 249 -37.43 -2.53 8.13
N LEU A 250 -37.30 -3.82 8.39
CA LEU A 250 -38.43 -4.77 8.48
C LEU A 250 -39.14 -4.70 9.83
N ASP A 251 -38.54 -4.08 10.81
CA ASP A 251 -39.12 -3.89 12.15
C ASP A 251 -39.88 -2.56 12.20
N ASP A 252 -41.19 -2.61 12.43
CA ASP A 252 -42.06 -1.42 12.53
C ASP A 252 -41.68 -0.47 13.68
N GLY A 253 -40.90 -0.93 14.65
CA GLY A 253 -40.36 -0.12 15.75
C GLY A 253 -38.99 0.52 15.50
N ALA A 254 -38.34 0.21 14.37
CA ALA A 254 -37.02 0.75 14.09
C ALA A 254 -37.07 2.22 13.60
N ASP A 255 -36.24 3.05 14.18
CA ASP A 255 -36.03 4.43 13.73
C ASP A 255 -34.63 4.58 13.13
N PRO A 256 -34.50 4.50 11.79
CA PRO A 256 -33.21 4.62 11.12
C PRO A 256 -32.48 5.93 11.38
N LEU A 257 -33.23 7.01 11.69
CA LEU A 257 -32.62 8.30 12.00
C LEU A 257 -32.02 8.32 13.40
N HIS A 258 -32.77 7.79 14.40
CA HIS A 258 -32.26 7.64 15.75
C HIS A 258 -31.00 6.79 15.78
N ASP A 259 -31.03 5.66 15.07
CA ASP A 259 -29.93 4.72 14.98
C ASP A 259 -28.69 5.33 14.31
N ALA A 260 -28.89 6.04 13.20
CA ALA A 260 -27.81 6.74 12.50
C ALA A 260 -27.18 7.82 13.41
N ARG A 261 -27.98 8.55 14.18
CA ARG A 261 -27.49 9.54 15.15
C ARG A 261 -26.70 8.88 16.28
N ALA A 262 -27.20 7.78 16.84
CA ALA A 262 -26.54 7.06 17.92
C ALA A 262 -25.12 6.60 17.52
N ILE A 263 -24.96 6.06 16.30
CA ILE A 263 -23.66 5.65 15.77
C ILE A 263 -22.69 6.84 15.67
N VAL A 264 -23.15 7.99 15.20
CA VAL A 264 -22.29 9.17 15.04
C VAL A 264 -21.91 9.76 16.40
N GLU A 265 -22.82 9.75 17.38
CA GLU A 265 -22.52 10.16 18.75
C GLU A 265 -21.56 9.20 19.46
N GLU A 266 -21.70 7.90 19.23
CA GLU A 266 -20.75 6.89 19.72
C GLU A 266 -19.36 7.09 19.12
N LEU A 267 -19.26 7.31 17.80
CA LEU A 267 -18.00 7.61 17.12
C LEU A 267 -17.32 8.83 17.74
N ARG A 268 -18.07 9.89 18.05
CA ARG A 268 -17.57 11.11 18.70
C ARG A 268 -17.05 10.84 20.11
N LYS A 269 -17.79 10.06 20.92
CA LYS A 269 -17.37 9.70 22.28
C LYS A 269 -16.10 8.86 22.27
N PHE A 270 -15.94 8.10 21.20
CA PHE A 270 -14.85 7.15 21.08
C PHE A 270 -13.54 7.81 20.61
N ASP A 271 -13.58 8.59 19.52
CA ASP A 271 -12.40 9.26 18.94
C ASP A 271 -12.83 10.49 18.11
N GLU A 272 -12.42 11.65 18.57
CA GLU A 272 -12.70 12.94 17.91
C GLU A 272 -12.05 13.00 16.50
N SER A 273 -10.91 12.36 16.30
CA SER A 273 -10.22 12.33 14.99
C SER A 273 -11.01 11.54 13.95
N LEU A 274 -11.63 10.43 14.37
CA LEU A 274 -12.51 9.64 13.51
C LEU A 274 -13.82 10.37 13.23
N TYR A 275 -14.35 11.08 14.22
CA TYR A 275 -15.57 11.88 14.06
C TYR A 275 -15.41 12.96 13.00
N ARG A 276 -14.24 13.61 12.93
CA ARG A 276 -13.93 14.69 11.98
C ARG A 276 -13.62 14.20 10.56
N LYS A 277 -13.45 12.89 10.35
CA LYS A 277 -13.16 12.35 9.00
C LYS A 277 -14.30 12.59 8.03
N PRO A 278 -13.98 12.70 6.72
CA PRO A 278 -14.99 12.73 5.66
C PRO A 278 -15.93 11.55 5.81
N ARG A 279 -17.23 11.82 5.84
CA ARG A 279 -18.26 10.80 6.01
C ARG A 279 -19.33 10.95 4.95
N TRP A 280 -19.56 9.89 4.18
CA TRP A 280 -20.63 9.83 3.19
C TRP A 280 -21.77 8.99 3.70
N LEU A 281 -22.99 9.44 3.42
CA LEU A 281 -24.20 8.71 3.77
C LEU A 281 -24.59 7.76 2.65
N VAL A 282 -24.78 6.48 2.97
CA VAL A 282 -25.17 5.44 2.02
C VAL A 282 -26.51 4.83 2.47
N LEU A 283 -27.57 5.16 1.76
CA LEU A 283 -28.91 4.65 2.00
C LEU A 283 -29.05 3.32 1.26
N ASN A 284 -29.07 2.24 2.03
CA ASN A 284 -29.08 0.87 1.50
C ASN A 284 -30.46 0.25 1.54
N LYS A 285 -30.62 -0.90 0.87
CA LYS A 285 -31.86 -1.68 0.71
C LYS A 285 -32.92 -0.97 -0.13
N ALA A 286 -32.51 -0.20 -1.11
CA ALA A 286 -33.43 0.48 -2.03
C ALA A 286 -34.29 -0.51 -2.83
N ASP A 287 -33.90 -1.78 -2.95
CA ASP A 287 -34.66 -2.86 -3.56
C ASP A 287 -35.98 -3.18 -2.84
N LEU A 288 -36.09 -2.86 -1.55
CA LEU A 288 -37.30 -3.05 -0.76
C LEU A 288 -38.31 -1.89 -0.90
N ILE A 289 -37.97 -0.83 -1.63
CA ILE A 289 -38.80 0.36 -1.81
C ILE A 289 -39.21 0.46 -3.29
N ALA A 290 -40.47 0.80 -3.55
CA ALA A 290 -40.95 1.03 -4.90
C ALA A 290 -40.12 2.12 -5.60
N PRO A 291 -39.76 1.95 -6.88
CA PRO A 291 -38.87 2.89 -7.58
C PRO A 291 -39.34 4.35 -7.52
N GLU A 292 -40.65 4.58 -7.56
CA GLU A 292 -41.25 5.92 -7.53
C GLU A 292 -41.10 6.62 -6.19
N GLU A 293 -41.00 5.85 -5.08
CA GLU A 293 -40.93 6.38 -3.71
C GLU A 293 -39.48 6.51 -3.21
N ARG A 294 -38.49 5.90 -3.89
CA ARG A 294 -37.10 5.83 -3.42
C ARG A 294 -36.47 7.19 -3.21
N GLU A 295 -36.62 8.08 -4.22
CA GLU A 295 -36.04 9.41 -4.15
C GLU A 295 -36.73 10.30 -3.13
N GLU A 296 -38.04 10.17 -2.95
CA GLU A 296 -38.78 10.95 -1.97
C GLU A 296 -38.41 10.56 -0.55
N LYS A 297 -38.39 9.26 -0.24
CA LYS A 297 -37.93 8.71 1.04
C LYS A 297 -36.49 9.11 1.35
N ALA A 298 -35.60 8.99 0.36
CA ALA A 298 -34.20 9.36 0.54
C ALA A 298 -34.03 10.87 0.80
N ARG A 299 -34.74 11.74 0.11
CA ARG A 299 -34.74 13.19 0.36
C ARG A 299 -35.29 13.54 1.72
N ALA A 300 -36.40 12.91 2.14
CA ALA A 300 -36.97 13.10 3.46
C ALA A 300 -35.99 12.70 4.56
N PHE A 301 -35.38 11.52 4.44
CA PHE A 301 -34.36 11.04 5.37
C PHE A 301 -33.14 11.98 5.42
N LEU A 302 -32.62 12.38 4.27
CA LEU A 302 -31.46 13.27 4.17
C LEU A 302 -31.71 14.61 4.85
N SER A 303 -32.91 15.20 4.68
CA SER A 303 -33.30 16.45 5.35
C SER A 303 -33.31 16.31 6.87
N GLN A 304 -33.83 15.20 7.38
CA GLN A 304 -33.87 14.90 8.83
C GLN A 304 -32.47 14.61 9.37
N TYR A 305 -31.66 13.81 8.65
CA TYR A 305 -30.29 13.50 9.01
C TYR A 305 -29.43 14.75 9.11
N THR A 306 -29.55 15.66 8.13
CA THR A 306 -28.80 16.94 8.11
C THR A 306 -29.13 17.82 9.33
N ARG A 307 -30.39 17.79 9.80
CA ARG A 307 -30.80 18.53 11.01
C ARG A 307 -30.34 17.86 12.30
N ALA A 308 -30.31 16.53 12.34
CA ALA A 308 -30.06 15.76 13.56
C ALA A 308 -28.56 15.50 13.80
N VAL A 309 -27.76 15.40 12.74
CA VAL A 309 -26.34 15.02 12.82
C VAL A 309 -25.46 16.12 12.23
N ALA A 310 -25.40 16.20 10.92
CA ALA A 310 -24.70 17.19 10.08
C ALA A 310 -25.00 16.91 8.61
N ALA A 311 -24.79 17.88 7.72
CA ALA A 311 -24.85 17.64 6.30
C ALA A 311 -23.75 16.65 5.89
N PRO A 312 -24.08 15.50 5.28
CA PRO A 312 -23.06 14.60 4.74
C PRO A 312 -22.39 15.25 3.52
N GLU A 313 -21.11 14.99 3.32
CA GLU A 313 -20.38 15.52 2.15
C GLU A 313 -20.99 15.00 0.85
N LYS A 314 -21.36 13.72 0.81
CA LYS A 314 -22.10 13.09 -0.31
C LYS A 314 -23.11 12.09 0.24
N SER A 315 -24.15 11.83 -0.56
CA SER A 315 -25.14 10.80 -0.26
C SER A 315 -25.40 9.94 -1.49
N PHE A 316 -25.62 8.63 -1.25
CA PHE A 316 -25.90 7.64 -2.29
C PHE A 316 -27.07 6.74 -1.88
N ILE A 317 -27.87 6.35 -2.87
CA ILE A 317 -28.94 5.35 -2.71
C ILE A 317 -28.44 4.09 -3.42
N ILE A 318 -28.40 2.98 -2.70
CA ILE A 318 -27.91 1.71 -3.23
C ILE A 318 -28.81 0.53 -2.82
N SER A 319 -28.69 -0.55 -3.57
CA SER A 319 -29.01 -1.89 -3.10
C SER A 319 -27.75 -2.75 -3.12
N ALA A 320 -27.24 -3.05 -1.95
CA ALA A 320 -26.09 -3.96 -1.82
C ALA A 320 -26.43 -5.38 -2.28
N LEU A 321 -27.71 -5.76 -2.27
CA LEU A 321 -28.17 -7.10 -2.69
C LEU A 321 -28.18 -7.22 -4.22
N THR A 322 -28.75 -6.25 -4.93
CA THR A 322 -28.87 -6.26 -6.40
C THR A 322 -27.64 -5.67 -7.11
N GLY A 323 -26.83 -4.89 -6.39
CA GLY A 323 -25.69 -4.14 -6.95
C GLY A 323 -26.06 -2.78 -7.52
N GLU A 324 -27.35 -2.40 -7.50
CA GLU A 324 -27.83 -1.10 -7.99
C GLU A 324 -27.17 0.05 -7.22
N GLY A 325 -26.65 1.06 -7.92
CA GLY A 325 -25.95 2.21 -7.32
C GLY A 325 -24.54 1.92 -6.82
N CYS A 326 -24.17 0.65 -6.56
CA CYS A 326 -22.87 0.29 -5.98
C CYS A 326 -21.70 0.70 -6.88
N ARG A 327 -21.85 0.60 -8.21
CA ARG A 327 -20.79 0.98 -9.15
C ARG A 327 -20.52 2.48 -9.13
N ALA A 328 -21.56 3.31 -9.12
CA ALA A 328 -21.42 4.77 -9.04
C ALA A 328 -20.75 5.18 -7.72
N LEU A 329 -21.12 4.55 -6.61
CA LEU A 329 -20.49 4.76 -5.30
C LEU A 329 -19.00 4.41 -5.34
N THR A 330 -18.61 3.26 -5.89
CA THR A 330 -17.20 2.83 -5.94
C THR A 330 -16.33 3.75 -6.80
N TYR A 331 -16.83 4.26 -7.92
CA TYR A 331 -16.15 5.26 -8.73
C TYR A 331 -15.96 6.58 -7.98
N ALA A 332 -17.01 7.08 -7.32
CA ALA A 332 -16.95 8.31 -6.54
C ALA A 332 -15.95 8.19 -5.37
N ILE A 333 -15.90 7.02 -4.70
CA ILE A 333 -14.91 6.75 -3.65
C ILE A 333 -13.49 6.83 -4.22
N MET A 334 -13.23 6.20 -5.37
CA MET A 334 -11.91 6.19 -5.97
C MET A 334 -11.45 7.60 -6.35
N GLU A 335 -12.34 8.42 -6.91
CA GLU A 335 -12.05 9.83 -7.22
C GLU A 335 -11.71 10.63 -5.96
N HIS A 336 -12.49 10.45 -4.88
CA HIS A 336 -12.23 11.11 -3.60
C HIS A 336 -10.86 10.74 -3.04
N LEU A 337 -10.53 9.44 -3.01
CA LEU A 337 -9.24 8.95 -2.52
C LEU A 337 -8.06 9.49 -3.34
N GLN A 338 -8.23 9.69 -4.65
CA GLN A 338 -7.21 10.28 -5.51
C GLN A 338 -7.07 11.80 -5.32
N HIS A 339 -8.17 12.52 -5.10
CA HIS A 339 -8.15 13.98 -4.88
C HIS A 339 -7.47 14.35 -3.56
N HIS A 340 -7.81 13.70 -2.47
CA HIS A 340 -7.19 13.96 -1.16
C HIS A 340 -5.71 13.56 -1.12
N ALA A 341 -5.30 12.60 -1.93
CA ALA A 341 -3.89 12.23 -2.06
C ALA A 341 -3.02 13.29 -2.77
N ARG A 342 -3.61 14.28 -3.45
CA ARG A 342 -2.88 15.38 -4.11
C ARG A 342 -2.69 16.61 -3.21
N VAL A 343 -3.47 16.73 -2.13
CA VAL A 343 -3.47 17.91 -1.26
C VAL A 343 -2.48 17.75 -0.08
N GLU A 344 -2.28 16.56 0.44
CA GLU A 344 -1.36 16.32 1.58
C GLU A 344 0.14 16.64 1.36
N PRO A 345 0.74 16.59 0.14
CA PRO A 345 2.15 16.94 -0.03
C PRO A 345 2.45 18.46 -0.02
N ALA A 346 1.44 19.32 -0.12
CA ALA A 346 1.67 20.76 -0.20
C ALA A 346 1.76 21.42 1.19
N GLU A 347 1.05 20.92 2.19
CA GLU A 347 1.05 21.48 3.54
C GLU A 347 2.29 21.07 4.37
N ALA A 348 2.87 19.90 4.10
CA ALA A 348 4.07 19.43 4.79
C ALA A 348 5.38 20.13 4.34
N ALA A 349 5.35 20.91 3.28
CA ALA A 349 6.50 21.64 2.76
C ALA A 349 6.58 23.09 3.27
N GLU A 350 5.47 23.66 3.77
CA GLU A 350 5.44 25.04 4.30
C GLU A 350 5.83 25.14 5.79
N ASP A 351 5.78 24.05 6.55
CA ASP A 351 6.22 24.04 7.98
C ASP A 351 7.70 23.71 8.16
N ALA A 352 8.48 23.59 7.08
CA ALA A 352 9.91 23.24 7.11
C ALA A 352 10.86 24.37 6.63
N GLU A 353 10.36 25.59 6.44
CA GLU A 353 11.14 26.83 6.31
C GLU A 353 10.95 27.67 7.61
#